data_9bff67e3d5bed185371ba1e5e63868e1
#
_entry.id   9bff67e3d5bed185371ba1e5e63868e1
#
_cell.length_a   1.000
_cell.length_b   1.000
_cell.length_c   1.000
_cell.angle_alpha   90.00
_cell.angle_beta   90.00
_cell.angle_gamma   90.00
#
_symmetry.space_group_name_H-M   'P 1'
#
loop_
_entity.id
_entity.type
_entity.pdbx_description
1 polymer ?
#
loop_
_entity_poly.entity_id
_entity_poly.type
_entity_poly.pdbx_seq_one_letter_code
_entity_poly.pdbx_strand_id
1 'polypeptide(L)'
;MAESKVLGLLADISERMEGEFHRSHRVLSFEEYLSLVAEHPRRYCRDASQYLRDAFDHYGTSTLQRPWGELKRFGLFDLPFLSDEEARRLKLVGQEQVQAEVYRVLSNFVREGRANKVVLLHGPNGSAKSTVARCVMTALEHFSTLPEGVLYRFHWVFPTKSSTKGTIGFGEKPGLANTDSYAHLPESQIDARVFDEIRDHPLLLLPLGLTP
;
A
#
# COMPACT_ATOMS: atom_id res chain seq x y z
N MET A 1 -37.05 -3.00 -21.21
CA MET A 1 -36.10 -1.91 -21.56
C MET A 1 -35.25 -1.40 -20.38
N ALA A 2 -35.79 -1.31 -19.16
CA ALA A 2 -35.01 -0.87 -17.97
C ALA A 2 -33.96 -1.91 -17.51
N GLU A 3 -34.32 -3.19 -17.49
CA GLU A 3 -33.39 -4.28 -17.09
C GLU A 3 -32.17 -4.44 -18.02
N SER A 4 -32.35 -4.27 -19.33
CA SER A 4 -31.23 -4.32 -20.28
C SER A 4 -30.23 -3.16 -20.08
N LYS A 5 -30.72 -1.99 -19.63
CA LYS A 5 -29.89 -0.83 -19.36
C LYS A 5 -29.09 -0.99 -18.06
N VAL A 6 -29.68 -1.64 -17.05
CA VAL A 6 -29.02 -1.93 -15.77
C VAL A 6 -27.94 -3.01 -15.96
N LEU A 7 -28.23 -4.05 -16.74
CA LEU A 7 -27.24 -5.10 -17.08
C LEU A 7 -26.06 -4.53 -17.89
N GLY A 8 -26.31 -3.61 -18.83
CA GLY A 8 -25.25 -2.92 -19.55
C GLY A 8 -24.37 -2.06 -18.65
N LEU A 9 -24.98 -1.33 -17.70
CA LEU A 9 -24.24 -0.51 -16.72
C LEU A 9 -23.40 -1.37 -15.78
N LEU A 10 -23.92 -2.51 -15.33
CA LEU A 10 -23.19 -3.45 -14.49
C LEU A 10 -22.00 -4.10 -15.23
N ALA A 11 -22.18 -4.42 -16.53
CA ALA A 11 -21.10 -4.94 -17.35
C ALA A 11 -19.98 -3.90 -17.54
N ASP A 12 -20.32 -2.64 -17.84
CA ASP A 12 -19.37 -1.53 -17.94
C ASP A 12 -18.60 -1.28 -16.65
N ILE A 13 -19.30 -1.34 -15.51
CA ILE A 13 -18.66 -1.17 -14.18
C ILE A 13 -17.71 -2.34 -13.91
N SER A 14 -18.14 -3.58 -14.22
CA SER A 14 -17.31 -4.77 -14.03
C SER A 14 -16.03 -4.70 -14.87
N GLU A 15 -16.15 -4.32 -16.16
CA GLU A 15 -15.02 -4.21 -17.08
C GLU A 15 -14.04 -3.10 -16.63
N ARG A 16 -14.55 -1.97 -16.15
CA ARG A 16 -13.71 -0.91 -15.58
C ARG A 16 -13.00 -1.36 -14.33
N MET A 17 -13.69 -2.02 -13.41
CA MET A 17 -13.11 -2.55 -12.17
C MET A 17 -12.06 -3.61 -12.46
N GLU A 18 -12.31 -4.53 -13.42
CA GLU A 18 -11.30 -5.50 -13.86
C GLU A 18 -10.09 -4.81 -14.48
N GLY A 19 -10.30 -3.81 -15.33
CA GLY A 19 -9.22 -3.04 -15.95
C GLY A 19 -8.38 -2.25 -14.94
N GLU A 20 -8.99 -1.68 -13.91
CA GLU A 20 -8.28 -1.01 -12.81
C GLU A 20 -7.56 -2.02 -11.91
N PHE A 21 -8.20 -3.16 -11.63
CA PHE A 21 -7.60 -4.24 -10.86
C PHE A 21 -6.34 -4.78 -11.55
N HIS A 22 -6.40 -5.09 -12.85
CA HIS A 22 -5.25 -5.57 -13.61
C HIS A 22 -4.12 -4.53 -13.74
N ARG A 23 -4.44 -3.24 -13.75
CA ARG A 23 -3.42 -2.18 -13.76
C ARG A 23 -2.78 -1.96 -12.39
N SER A 24 -3.53 -2.15 -11.31
CA SER A 24 -3.07 -1.91 -9.95
C SER A 24 -2.45 -3.15 -9.28
N HIS A 25 -2.85 -4.36 -9.73
CA HIS A 25 -2.37 -5.63 -9.16
C HIS A 25 -1.23 -6.21 -9.99
N ARG A 26 -0.01 -5.88 -9.58
CA ARG A 26 1.18 -6.49 -10.17
C ARG A 26 1.50 -7.79 -9.44
N VAL A 27 1.30 -8.92 -10.12
CA VAL A 27 1.72 -10.22 -9.64
C VAL A 27 3.21 -10.40 -9.97
N LEU A 28 3.99 -10.74 -8.97
CA LEU A 28 5.44 -10.97 -9.07
C LEU A 28 5.77 -12.33 -8.49
N SER A 29 6.76 -12.99 -9.05
CA SER A 29 7.45 -14.08 -8.35
C SER A 29 8.24 -13.52 -7.18
N PHE A 30 8.61 -14.38 -6.23
CA PHE A 30 9.42 -13.94 -5.09
C PHE A 30 10.79 -13.40 -5.53
N GLU A 31 11.39 -13.99 -6.57
CA GLU A 31 12.64 -13.55 -7.15
C GLU A 31 12.55 -12.17 -7.82
N GLU A 32 11.47 -11.93 -8.60
CA GLU A 32 11.19 -10.61 -9.17
C GLU A 32 10.98 -9.55 -8.09
N TYR A 33 10.28 -9.92 -7.00
CA TYR A 33 10.11 -9.04 -5.85
C TYR A 33 11.45 -8.72 -5.17
N LEU A 34 12.32 -9.72 -4.94
CA LEU A 34 13.64 -9.48 -4.36
C LEU A 34 14.52 -8.61 -5.26
N SER A 35 14.41 -8.73 -6.58
CA SER A 35 15.09 -7.84 -7.53
C SER A 35 14.66 -6.40 -7.36
N LEU A 36 13.34 -6.13 -7.21
CA LEU A 36 12.83 -4.80 -6.90
C LEU A 36 13.35 -4.26 -5.55
N VAL A 37 13.41 -5.12 -4.54
CA VAL A 37 13.96 -4.75 -3.22
C VAL A 37 15.43 -4.37 -3.34
N ALA A 38 16.22 -5.13 -4.11
CA ALA A 38 17.64 -4.86 -4.34
C ALA A 38 17.87 -3.53 -5.08
N GLU A 39 17.01 -3.20 -6.05
CA GLU A 39 17.09 -1.94 -6.79
C GLU A 39 16.70 -0.73 -5.92
N HIS A 40 15.69 -0.88 -5.06
CA HIS A 40 15.13 0.21 -4.27
C HIS A 40 14.92 -0.17 -2.80
N PRO A 41 15.96 -0.51 -2.03
CA PRO A 41 15.82 -1.05 -0.68
C PRO A 41 15.13 -0.08 0.27
N ARG A 42 15.43 1.22 0.18
CA ARG A 42 14.78 2.24 1.02
C ARG A 42 13.27 2.33 0.85
N ARG A 43 12.76 1.89 -0.31
CA ARG A 43 11.34 1.93 -0.61
C ARG A 43 10.62 0.67 -0.14
N TYR A 44 11.23 -0.49 -0.32
CA TYR A 44 10.60 -1.78 -0.06
C TYR A 44 10.94 -2.38 1.30
N CYS A 45 11.96 -1.86 2.01
CA CYS A 45 12.33 -2.28 3.38
C CYS A 45 11.88 -1.27 4.44
N ARG A 46 11.05 -0.28 4.11
CA ARG A 46 10.60 0.74 5.06
C ARG A 46 9.60 0.15 6.06
N ASP A 47 9.72 0.55 7.31
CA ASP A 47 8.75 0.26 8.36
C ASP A 47 7.50 1.15 8.26
N ALA A 48 6.51 0.91 9.11
CA ALA A 48 5.28 1.69 9.13
C ALA A 48 5.52 3.18 9.42
N SER A 49 6.50 3.52 10.24
CA SER A 49 6.82 4.91 10.57
C SER A 49 7.44 5.63 9.38
N GLN A 50 8.35 4.96 8.66
CA GLN A 50 8.94 5.48 7.44
C GLN A 50 7.87 5.64 6.35
N TYR A 51 7.00 4.63 6.18
CA TYR A 51 5.91 4.67 5.21
C TYR A 51 4.98 5.86 5.44
N LEU A 52 4.58 6.06 6.69
CA LEU A 52 3.72 7.18 7.07
C LEU A 52 4.41 8.54 6.86
N ARG A 53 5.70 8.65 7.21
CA ARG A 53 6.47 9.87 6.97
C ARG A 53 6.61 10.17 5.47
N ASP A 54 6.89 9.14 4.66
CA ASP A 54 6.99 9.28 3.20
C ASP A 54 5.68 9.77 2.59
N ALA A 55 4.52 9.34 3.12
CA ALA A 55 3.23 9.88 2.72
C ALA A 55 3.09 11.36 3.07
N PHE A 56 3.53 11.80 4.25
CA PHE A 56 3.57 13.23 4.60
C PHE A 56 4.44 14.03 3.64
N ASP A 57 5.63 13.52 3.33
CA ASP A 57 6.59 14.18 2.43
C ASP A 57 6.06 14.24 0.99
N HIS A 58 5.33 13.19 0.52
CA HIS A 58 4.71 13.15 -0.81
C HIS A 58 3.72 14.31 -1.03
N TYR A 59 2.83 14.56 -0.06
CA TYR A 59 1.86 15.65 -0.17
C TYR A 59 2.46 17.03 0.08
N GLY A 60 3.69 17.08 0.55
CA GLY A 60 4.44 18.32 0.75
C GLY A 60 3.90 19.20 1.88
N THR A 61 4.42 20.41 1.90
CA THR A 61 4.08 21.40 2.94
C THR A 61 3.95 22.79 2.37
N SER A 62 3.13 23.63 3.01
CA SER A 62 2.99 25.04 2.74
C SER A 62 3.27 25.87 4.01
N THR A 63 3.69 27.11 3.83
CA THR A 63 3.90 28.05 4.94
C THR A 63 2.73 29.01 5.02
N LEU A 64 2.11 29.08 6.19
CA LEU A 64 1.04 30.04 6.49
C LEU A 64 1.61 31.18 7.32
N GLN A 65 1.50 32.41 6.79
CA GLN A 65 1.82 33.63 7.52
C GLN A 65 0.69 33.94 8.51
N ARG A 66 1.01 34.09 9.78
CA ARG A 66 0.08 34.48 10.83
C ARG A 66 0.64 35.69 11.57
N PRO A 67 -0.21 36.52 12.24
CA PRO A 67 0.26 37.67 13.02
C PRO A 67 1.29 37.33 14.11
N TRP A 68 1.28 36.07 14.57
CA TRP A 68 2.19 35.57 15.63
C TRP A 68 3.36 34.74 15.08
N GLY A 69 3.55 34.66 13.74
CA GLY A 69 4.65 33.96 13.11
C GLY A 69 4.23 33.03 11.97
N GLU A 70 5.20 32.33 11.44
CA GLU A 70 5.02 31.37 10.37
C GLU A 70 4.60 29.98 10.93
N LEU A 71 3.62 29.38 10.31
CA LEU A 71 3.17 28.02 10.63
C LEU A 71 3.34 27.11 9.41
N LYS A 72 3.90 25.95 9.64
CA LYS A 72 4.02 24.89 8.63
C LYS A 72 2.73 24.08 8.58
N ARG A 73 2.10 24.01 7.39
CA ARG A 73 0.92 23.21 7.12
C ARG A 73 1.30 22.04 6.21
N PHE A 74 0.84 20.85 6.54
CA PHE A 74 1.09 19.65 5.74
C PHE A 74 -0.07 19.40 4.77
N GLY A 75 0.26 19.25 3.47
CA GLY A 75 -0.69 19.01 2.39
C GLY A 75 -1.50 17.72 2.54
N LEU A 76 -0.97 16.73 3.24
CA LEU A 76 -1.67 15.51 3.60
C LEU A 76 -3.05 15.78 4.21
N PHE A 77 -3.18 16.80 5.06
CA PHE A 77 -4.42 17.14 5.75
C PHE A 77 -5.39 17.97 4.89
N ASP A 78 -4.96 18.41 3.72
CA ASP A 78 -5.82 19.09 2.73
C ASP A 78 -6.52 18.12 1.78
N LEU A 79 -6.04 16.86 1.70
CA LEU A 79 -6.58 15.78 0.86
C LEU A 79 -6.69 16.22 -0.62
N PRO A 80 -5.59 16.65 -1.26
CA PRO A 80 -5.62 17.30 -2.59
C PRO A 80 -6.06 16.39 -3.72
N PHE A 81 -6.17 15.10 -3.50
CA PHE A 81 -6.60 14.08 -4.44
C PHE A 81 -8.12 13.82 -4.44
N LEU A 82 -8.84 14.39 -3.48
CA LEU A 82 -10.30 14.32 -3.43
C LEU A 82 -10.94 15.45 -4.23
N SER A 83 -12.19 15.27 -4.62
CA SER A 83 -13.00 16.37 -5.16
C SER A 83 -13.15 17.51 -4.15
N ASP A 84 -13.36 18.74 -4.62
CA ASP A 84 -13.52 19.90 -3.75
C ASP A 84 -14.61 19.72 -2.71
N GLU A 85 -15.69 19.02 -3.05
CA GLU A 85 -16.81 18.77 -2.15
C GLU A 85 -16.44 17.78 -1.04
N GLU A 86 -15.78 16.68 -1.38
CA GLU A 86 -15.32 15.68 -0.42
C GLU A 86 -14.21 16.23 0.48
N ALA A 87 -13.26 16.95 -0.10
CA ALA A 87 -12.18 17.59 0.64
C ALA A 87 -12.74 18.62 1.66
N ARG A 88 -13.78 19.40 1.30
CA ARG A 88 -14.42 20.34 2.24
C ARG A 88 -15.02 19.66 3.47
N ARG A 89 -15.52 18.43 3.30
CA ARG A 89 -16.14 17.64 4.39
C ARG A 89 -15.11 16.95 5.28
N LEU A 90 -13.98 16.56 4.71
CA LEU A 90 -13.01 15.67 5.36
C LEU A 90 -11.73 16.36 5.80
N LYS A 91 -11.27 17.42 5.12
CA LYS A 91 -9.99 18.08 5.41
C LYS A 91 -9.93 18.63 6.84
N LEU A 92 -8.73 18.63 7.37
CA LEU A 92 -8.46 19.25 8.65
C LEU A 92 -8.26 20.78 8.46
N VAL A 93 -9.04 21.57 9.16
CA VAL A 93 -8.88 23.03 9.18
C VAL A 93 -8.19 23.44 10.48
N GLY A 94 -7.08 24.15 10.38
CA GLY A 94 -6.26 24.52 11.52
C GLY A 94 -5.44 23.37 12.09
N GLN A 95 -5.10 23.44 13.38
CA GLN A 95 -4.33 22.42 14.10
C GLN A 95 -2.91 22.20 13.53
N GLU A 96 -2.28 23.23 12.93
CA GLU A 96 -0.97 23.15 12.30
C GLU A 96 0.12 22.71 13.29
N GLN A 97 0.00 23.11 14.56
CA GLN A 97 0.91 22.65 15.62
C GLN A 97 0.79 21.13 15.84
N VAL A 98 -0.44 20.59 15.88
CA VAL A 98 -0.65 19.14 16.01
C VAL A 98 -0.11 18.38 14.79
N GLN A 99 -0.30 18.92 13.59
CA GLN A 99 0.27 18.36 12.36
C GLN A 99 1.79 18.27 12.45
N ALA A 100 2.45 19.35 12.87
CA ALA A 100 3.90 19.41 13.04
C ALA A 100 4.40 18.46 14.13
N GLU A 101 3.69 18.33 15.25
CA GLU A 101 4.03 17.39 16.31
C GLU A 101 3.94 15.94 15.87
N VAL A 102 2.87 15.55 15.15
CA VAL A 102 2.74 14.21 14.59
C VAL A 102 3.91 13.92 13.65
N TYR A 103 4.22 14.82 12.72
CA TYR A 103 5.35 14.65 11.81
C TYR A 103 6.69 14.53 12.53
N ARG A 104 6.89 15.35 13.58
CA ARG A 104 8.11 15.31 14.42
C ARG A 104 8.28 13.97 15.13
N VAL A 105 7.19 13.42 15.69
CA VAL A 105 7.24 12.11 16.35
C VAL A 105 7.56 11.00 15.35
N LEU A 106 6.93 11.00 14.18
CA LEU A 106 7.23 10.04 13.10
C LEU A 106 8.68 10.14 12.64
N SER A 107 9.20 11.36 12.45
CA SER A 107 10.60 11.59 12.09
C SER A 107 11.58 11.07 13.15
N ASN A 108 11.21 11.14 14.43
CA ASN A 108 11.99 10.55 15.50
C ASN A 108 11.98 9.03 15.46
N PHE A 109 10.83 8.39 15.21
CA PHE A 109 10.75 6.93 15.06
C PHE A 109 11.63 6.42 13.91
N VAL A 110 11.57 7.10 12.77
CA VAL A 110 12.43 6.79 11.61
C VAL A 110 13.91 6.93 11.95
N ARG A 111 14.30 8.01 12.65
CA ARG A 111 15.68 8.24 13.05
C ARG A 111 16.18 7.21 14.05
N GLU A 112 15.33 6.78 14.99
CA GLU A 112 15.65 5.79 16.02
C GLU A 112 15.53 4.33 15.50
N GLY A 113 14.98 4.13 14.30
CA GLY A 113 14.74 2.81 13.70
C GLY A 113 13.70 1.97 14.47
N ARG A 114 12.89 2.59 15.30
CA ARG A 114 11.84 1.92 16.09
C ARG A 114 10.76 2.87 16.58
N ALA A 115 9.53 2.39 16.62
CA ALA A 115 8.41 3.08 17.26
C ALA A 115 8.36 2.72 18.77
N ASN A 116 9.03 3.48 19.59
CA ASN A 116 9.17 3.24 21.03
C ASN A 116 8.20 4.06 21.91
N LYS A 117 7.28 4.79 21.28
CA LYS A 117 6.30 5.66 21.96
C LYS A 117 4.94 5.50 21.32
N VAL A 118 3.90 5.84 22.07
CA VAL A 118 2.52 5.92 21.58
C VAL A 118 2.19 7.38 21.34
N VAL A 119 1.56 7.68 20.19
CA VAL A 119 1.01 8.99 19.88
C VAL A 119 -0.41 9.06 20.43
N LEU A 120 -0.62 9.80 21.51
CA LEU A 120 -1.92 9.99 22.12
C LEU A 120 -2.52 11.34 21.71
N LEU A 121 -3.62 11.32 20.96
CA LEU A 121 -4.41 12.49 20.63
C LEU A 121 -5.40 12.77 21.78
N HIS A 122 -5.06 13.72 22.65
CA HIS A 122 -5.90 14.12 23.78
C HIS A 122 -6.53 15.50 23.54
N GLY A 123 -7.74 15.72 24.05
CA GLY A 123 -8.44 16.99 23.96
C GLY A 123 -9.96 16.85 24.10
N PRO A 124 -10.68 17.96 24.27
CA PRO A 124 -12.13 17.96 24.43
C PRO A 124 -12.88 17.46 23.18
N ASN A 125 -14.16 17.23 23.29
CA ASN A 125 -15.02 16.94 22.16
C ASN A 125 -14.98 18.10 21.15
N GLY A 126 -14.97 17.80 19.85
CA GLY A 126 -14.85 18.83 18.81
C GLY A 126 -13.43 19.32 18.49
N SER A 127 -12.38 18.85 19.20
CA SER A 127 -11.00 19.23 18.94
C SER A 127 -10.32 18.53 17.74
N ALA A 128 -11.12 18.03 16.82
CA ALA A 128 -10.70 17.42 15.54
C ALA A 128 -9.80 16.16 15.63
N LYS A 129 -9.73 15.47 16.78
CA LYS A 129 -8.92 14.23 16.96
C LYS A 129 -9.23 13.16 15.92
N SER A 130 -10.52 12.84 15.76
CA SER A 130 -10.99 11.86 14.77
C SER A 130 -10.76 12.34 13.33
N THR A 131 -10.80 13.66 13.09
CA THR A 131 -10.52 14.25 11.77
C THR A 131 -9.04 14.06 11.41
N VAL A 132 -8.13 14.30 12.36
CA VAL A 132 -6.69 14.06 12.17
C VAL A 132 -6.45 12.60 11.76
N ALA A 133 -6.99 11.64 12.52
CA ALA A 133 -6.83 10.22 12.21
C ALA A 133 -7.42 9.87 10.84
N ARG A 134 -8.62 10.37 10.53
CA ARG A 134 -9.29 10.12 9.26
C ARG A 134 -8.51 10.68 8.08
N CYS A 135 -8.01 11.91 8.16
CA CYS A 135 -7.17 12.50 7.11
C CYS A 135 -5.93 11.63 6.83
N VAL A 136 -5.25 11.17 7.89
CA VAL A 136 -4.10 10.29 7.75
C VAL A 136 -4.48 8.98 7.07
N MET A 137 -5.57 8.33 7.48
CA MET A 137 -6.03 7.07 6.89
C MET A 137 -6.40 7.23 5.41
N THR A 138 -7.18 8.26 5.07
CA THR A 138 -7.59 8.55 3.69
C THR A 138 -6.39 8.89 2.81
N ALA A 139 -5.42 9.65 3.33
CA ALA A 139 -4.21 9.96 2.59
C ALA A 139 -3.32 8.73 2.38
N LEU A 140 -3.21 7.82 3.36
CA LEU A 140 -2.48 6.57 3.21
C LEU A 140 -3.16 5.63 2.20
N GLU A 141 -4.48 5.55 2.21
CA GLU A 141 -5.25 4.79 1.23
C GLU A 141 -4.92 5.26 -0.19
N HIS A 142 -5.01 6.57 -0.46
CA HIS A 142 -4.63 7.14 -1.75
C HIS A 142 -3.13 6.93 -2.03
N PHE A 143 -2.24 7.21 -1.08
CA PHE A 143 -0.79 7.02 -1.26
C PHE A 143 -0.43 5.60 -1.65
N SER A 144 -1.12 4.58 -1.09
CA SER A 144 -0.90 3.18 -1.42
C SER A 144 -1.24 2.81 -2.87
N THR A 145 -2.06 3.62 -3.56
CA THR A 145 -2.39 3.42 -4.99
C THR A 145 -1.33 4.01 -5.93
N LEU A 146 -0.44 4.85 -5.40
CA LEU A 146 0.62 5.50 -6.17
C LEU A 146 1.85 4.60 -6.30
N PRO A 147 2.64 4.74 -7.36
CA PRO A 147 3.87 3.98 -7.52
C PRO A 147 4.81 4.09 -6.31
N GLU A 148 4.92 5.27 -5.68
CA GLU A 148 5.76 5.51 -4.49
C GLU A 148 5.25 4.82 -3.25
N GLY A 149 3.94 4.61 -3.16
CA GLY A 149 3.25 4.04 -2.00
C GLY A 149 2.91 2.57 -2.12
N VAL A 150 3.27 1.89 -3.22
CA VAL A 150 2.90 0.50 -3.44
C VAL A 150 3.39 -0.41 -2.31
N LEU A 151 2.51 -1.29 -1.83
CA LEU A 151 2.79 -2.32 -0.85
C LEU A 151 2.54 -3.69 -1.46
N TYR A 152 3.36 -4.65 -1.10
CA TYR A 152 3.26 -6.03 -1.55
C TYR A 152 2.85 -6.93 -0.39
N ARG A 153 2.10 -7.97 -0.72
CA ARG A 153 1.77 -9.09 0.15
C ARG A 153 2.02 -10.38 -0.63
N PHE A 154 2.16 -11.49 0.04
CA PHE A 154 2.39 -12.77 -0.62
C PHE A 154 1.17 -13.70 -0.52
N HIS A 155 1.16 -14.66 -1.41
CA HIS A 155 0.19 -15.75 -1.44
C HIS A 155 0.92 -17.04 -1.74
N TRP A 156 0.46 -18.12 -1.14
CA TRP A 156 0.90 -19.47 -1.50
C TRP A 156 0.06 -19.97 -2.66
N VAL A 157 0.72 -20.39 -3.73
CA VAL A 157 0.08 -20.94 -4.93
C VAL A 157 0.38 -22.42 -5.00
N PHE A 158 -0.67 -23.24 -5.06
CA PHE A 158 -0.59 -24.69 -5.20
C PHE A 158 -1.03 -25.08 -6.60
N PRO A 159 -0.11 -25.61 -7.45
CA PRO A 159 -0.45 -26.00 -8.81
C PRO A 159 -1.28 -27.29 -8.83
N THR A 160 -2.12 -27.45 -9.86
CA THR A 160 -2.91 -28.65 -10.08
C THR A 160 -2.00 -29.87 -10.32
N LYS A 161 -2.34 -31.02 -9.75
CA LYS A 161 -1.55 -32.26 -9.89
C LYS A 161 -1.27 -32.69 -11.33
N SER A 162 -2.08 -32.26 -12.28
CA SER A 162 -1.86 -32.50 -13.72
C SER A 162 -0.69 -31.69 -14.29
N SER A 163 -0.38 -30.53 -13.72
CA SER A 163 0.75 -29.71 -14.15
C SER A 163 2.09 -30.16 -13.54
N THR A 164 2.03 -30.96 -12.46
CA THR A 164 3.22 -31.51 -11.79
C THR A 164 3.62 -32.89 -12.31
N LYS A 165 2.84 -33.53 -13.18
CA LYS A 165 3.10 -34.87 -13.71
C LYS A 165 4.25 -34.95 -14.74
N GLY A 166 5.16 -34.02 -14.77
CA GLY A 166 6.26 -33.96 -15.73
C GLY A 166 7.67 -34.24 -15.18
N THR A 167 7.88 -34.60 -13.91
CA THR A 167 9.27 -34.68 -13.41
C THR A 167 9.47 -35.73 -12.30
N ILE A 168 9.13 -36.99 -12.60
CA ILE A 168 9.77 -38.14 -11.93
C ILE A 168 10.20 -39.10 -13.03
N GLY A 169 11.39 -38.90 -13.59
CA GLY A 169 12.00 -39.78 -14.58
C GLY A 169 13.06 -39.04 -15.37
N PHE A 170 14.22 -39.66 -15.50
CA PHE A 170 15.31 -39.27 -16.40
C PHE A 170 14.79 -39.21 -17.85
N GLY A 171 14.36 -38.05 -18.33
CA GLY A 171 13.92 -37.85 -19.70
C GLY A 171 13.64 -36.38 -19.97
N GLU A 172 14.08 -35.91 -21.14
CA GLU A 172 13.99 -34.53 -21.59
C GLU A 172 12.59 -33.92 -21.40
N LYS A 173 12.58 -32.70 -20.88
CA LYS A 173 11.38 -31.88 -20.63
C LYS A 173 10.71 -31.48 -21.94
N PRO A 174 9.44 -31.79 -22.19
CA PRO A 174 8.69 -31.08 -23.23
C PRO A 174 8.21 -29.75 -22.66
N GLY A 175 8.89 -28.67 -23.03
CA GLY A 175 8.23 -27.39 -23.26
C GLY A 175 7.66 -26.58 -22.11
N LEU A 176 7.95 -26.86 -20.81
CA LEU A 176 7.79 -25.84 -19.78
C LEU A 176 9.16 -25.19 -19.59
N ALA A 177 9.26 -23.93 -20.02
CA ALA A 177 10.34 -23.05 -19.63
C ALA A 177 10.55 -23.15 -18.11
N ASN A 178 11.80 -23.10 -17.66
CA ASN A 178 12.20 -23.03 -16.25
C ASN A 178 11.33 -22.06 -15.47
N THR A 179 10.17 -22.51 -14.97
CA THR A 179 9.36 -21.72 -14.04
C THR A 179 9.78 -22.15 -12.65
N ASP A 180 10.82 -21.52 -12.14
CA ASP A 180 11.21 -21.64 -10.74
C ASP A 180 10.13 -21.03 -9.80
N SER A 181 9.03 -20.52 -10.38
CA SER A 181 7.93 -19.90 -9.65
C SER A 181 6.55 -20.23 -10.26
N TYR A 182 5.57 -20.40 -9.40
CA TYR A 182 4.16 -20.58 -9.77
C TYR A 182 3.38 -19.25 -9.84
N ALA A 183 4.03 -18.10 -9.73
CA ALA A 183 3.38 -16.81 -9.65
C ALA A 183 2.56 -16.46 -10.91
N HIS A 184 3.04 -16.88 -12.08
CA HIS A 184 2.45 -16.54 -13.37
C HIS A 184 1.64 -17.69 -14.00
N LEU A 185 1.30 -18.72 -13.22
CA LEU A 185 0.45 -19.80 -13.72
C LEU A 185 -0.96 -19.29 -14.05
N PRO A 186 -1.56 -19.74 -15.16
CA PRO A 186 -2.94 -19.46 -15.46
C PRO A 186 -3.86 -20.09 -14.41
N GLU A 187 -4.98 -19.47 -14.11
CA GLU A 187 -5.98 -19.90 -13.11
C GLU A 187 -6.38 -21.37 -13.26
N SER A 188 -6.47 -21.86 -14.51
CA SER A 188 -6.82 -23.26 -14.84
C SER A 188 -5.78 -24.29 -14.35
N GLN A 189 -4.57 -23.87 -14.02
CA GLN A 189 -3.48 -24.71 -13.52
C GLN A 189 -3.22 -24.52 -12.02
N ILE A 190 -4.04 -23.73 -11.34
CA ILE A 190 -3.96 -23.48 -9.91
C ILE A 190 -5.07 -24.27 -9.21
N ASP A 191 -4.70 -25.16 -8.29
CA ASP A 191 -5.64 -25.93 -7.47
C ASP A 191 -6.13 -25.10 -6.28
N ALA A 192 -5.21 -24.40 -5.62
CA ALA A 192 -5.53 -23.53 -4.50
C ALA A 192 -4.59 -22.31 -4.42
N ARG A 193 -5.15 -21.21 -3.98
CA ARG A 193 -4.40 -20.00 -3.62
C ARG A 193 -4.71 -19.64 -2.16
N VAL A 194 -3.71 -19.73 -1.30
CA VAL A 194 -3.85 -19.40 0.12
C VAL A 194 -3.27 -18.02 0.37
N PHE A 195 -4.12 -17.16 0.91
CA PHE A 195 -3.75 -15.80 1.27
C PHE A 195 -3.12 -15.79 2.67
N ASP A 196 -2.13 -14.96 2.85
CA ASP A 196 -1.66 -14.63 4.18
C ASP A 196 -2.66 -13.68 4.87
N GLU A 197 -3.37 -14.20 5.88
CA GLU A 197 -4.43 -13.47 6.60
C GLU A 197 -3.86 -12.31 7.43
N ILE A 198 -2.64 -12.47 7.94
CA ILE A 198 -1.96 -11.47 8.78
C ILE A 198 -1.42 -10.32 7.94
N ARG A 199 -1.26 -10.54 6.62
CA ARG A 199 -0.70 -9.59 5.65
C ARG A 199 0.74 -9.21 5.98
N ASP A 200 1.53 -10.20 6.35
CA ASP A 200 2.93 -10.03 6.65
C ASP A 200 3.72 -9.49 5.45
N HIS A 201 4.80 -8.81 5.77
CA HIS A 201 5.69 -8.26 4.74
C HIS A 201 6.45 -9.41 4.04
N PRO A 202 6.52 -9.45 2.69
CA PRO A 202 7.13 -10.57 1.97
C PRO A 202 8.59 -10.86 2.34
N LEU A 203 9.34 -9.87 2.82
CA LEU A 203 10.73 -10.07 3.30
C LEU A 203 10.82 -10.98 4.53
N LEU A 204 9.73 -11.19 5.27
CA LEU A 204 9.70 -12.15 6.39
C LEU A 204 9.80 -13.61 5.93
N LEU A 205 9.63 -13.87 4.62
CA LEU A 205 9.90 -15.18 4.03
C LEU A 205 11.38 -15.50 3.92
N LEU A 206 12.26 -14.50 4.06
CA LEU A 206 13.71 -14.73 4.03
C LEU A 206 14.16 -15.43 5.32
N PRO A 207 15.11 -16.40 5.22
CA PRO A 207 15.72 -17.01 6.40
C PRO A 207 16.36 -15.96 7.31
N LEU A 208 16.29 -16.20 8.62
CA LEU A 208 16.97 -15.36 9.61
C LEU A 208 18.48 -15.28 9.28
N GLY A 209 18.99 -14.06 9.18
CA GLY A 209 20.39 -13.79 8.82
C GLY A 209 20.60 -13.32 7.38
N LEU A 210 19.56 -13.35 6.53
CA LEU A 210 19.55 -12.74 5.20
C LEU A 210 18.62 -11.51 5.13
N THR A 211 17.93 -11.19 6.21
CA THR A 211 17.15 -9.96 6.33
C THR A 211 18.09 -8.76 6.48
N PRO A 212 17.88 -7.69 5.70
CA PRO A 212 18.72 -6.49 5.71
C PRO A 212 18.66 -5.73 7.03
#